data_5ab59e160653975b9e61a4e49e48790e
#
_entry.id   5ab59e160653975b9e61a4e49e48790e
#
_cell.length_a   1.000
_cell.length_b   1.000
_cell.length_c   1.000
_cell.angle_alpha   90.00
_cell.angle_beta   90.00
_cell.angle_gamma   90.00
#
_symmetry.space_group_name_H-M   'P 1'
#
loop_
_entity.id
_entity.type
_entity.pdbx_description
1 polymer ?
#
loop_
_entity_poly.entity_id
_entity_poly.type
_entity_poly.pdbx_seq_one_letter_code
_entity_poly.pdbx_strand_id
1 'polypeptide(L)'
;LEAGGELPAVRLAFETWGRLSPDASNAVLVLHALTGDSHVAGPAGPGHPTPGWWDGLIGPGRALDTDRWFVVAPNVLGGCQGSTGPSSLAAGGRPWGGGFPFLTQRDQVAAETGLADALGIDRWALVVGGSMGGMRALEWAVTHPQRTGALLLLATTAAASAEQIALSGIQLHAIRSDPHWQGGDYHDTGRGPHTGLGLARRLAHVSYRSEPELAVRFGRTPQATEDPWRGGRYQVESYLDHHAAKLVRRFDAGSYVVLSEAMNSHDVGRDRGGLRAALRRVTAPTLVAGVDSDRLYPPSQQAELAAGIPSADDLRLIESPYGHDGFLIEVEQVAVLVRELLTTTATGIA
;
A
#
# COMPACT_ATOMS: atom_id res chain seq x y z
N LEU A 1 -9.14 19.06 3.42
CA LEU A 1 -8.38 18.20 2.51
C LEU A 1 -7.59 19.04 1.51
N GLU A 2 -6.48 18.50 1.00
CA GLU A 2 -5.57 19.21 0.09
C GLU A 2 -6.27 19.69 -1.20
N ALA A 3 -7.12 18.86 -1.77
CA ALA A 3 -7.88 19.18 -2.99
C ALA A 3 -9.16 19.98 -2.72
N GLY A 4 -9.37 20.43 -1.50
CA GLY A 4 -10.61 21.03 -1.03
C GLY A 4 -11.62 20.01 -0.51
N GLY A 5 -12.70 20.49 0.08
CA GLY A 5 -13.69 19.65 0.76
C GLY A 5 -13.30 19.35 2.21
N GLU A 6 -14.16 18.60 2.89
CA GLU A 6 -14.04 18.32 4.31
C GLU A 6 -14.56 16.92 4.64
N LEU A 7 -13.88 16.25 5.56
CA LEU A 7 -14.37 15.06 6.26
C LEU A 7 -14.58 15.48 7.73
N PRO A 8 -15.83 15.70 8.17
CA PRO A 8 -16.10 16.23 9.51
C PRO A 8 -15.73 15.28 10.63
N ALA A 9 -15.63 13.99 10.33
CA ALA A 9 -15.13 12.97 11.25
C ALA A 9 -14.34 11.91 10.47
N VAL A 10 -13.18 11.56 10.98
CA VAL A 10 -12.31 10.52 10.42
C VAL A 10 -12.15 9.41 11.45
N ARG A 11 -12.41 8.17 11.02
CA ARG A 11 -12.08 6.95 11.76
C ARG A 11 -10.97 6.23 11.01
N LEU A 12 -9.95 5.79 11.73
CA LEU A 12 -8.96 4.85 11.22
C LEU A 12 -9.06 3.55 12.00
N ALA A 13 -9.29 2.45 11.31
CA ALA A 13 -9.06 1.11 11.85
C ALA A 13 -7.55 0.87 11.87
N PHE A 14 -7.05 0.22 12.91
CA PHE A 14 -5.63 -0.14 13.01
C PHE A 14 -5.47 -1.37 13.88
N GLU A 15 -4.37 -2.06 13.68
CA GLU A 15 -3.94 -3.16 14.54
C GLU A 15 -2.58 -2.86 15.13
N THR A 16 -2.28 -3.51 16.28
CA THR A 16 -1.00 -3.33 16.96
C THR A 16 -0.44 -4.65 17.44
N TRP A 17 0.88 -4.74 17.49
CA TRP A 17 1.63 -5.87 18.04
C TRP A 17 2.73 -5.37 18.95
N GLY A 18 3.00 -6.10 20.04
CA GLY A 18 3.97 -5.70 21.04
C GLY A 18 3.40 -4.73 22.07
N ARG A 19 4.27 -4.07 22.79
CA ARG A 19 3.92 -3.12 23.87
C ARG A 19 4.66 -1.81 23.69
N LEU A 20 3.93 -0.70 23.72
CA LEU A 20 4.50 0.65 23.68
C LEU A 20 5.31 0.90 24.97
N SER A 21 6.55 1.37 24.78
CA SER A 21 7.40 1.81 25.91
C SER A 21 6.85 3.08 26.56
N PRO A 22 7.17 3.36 27.83
CA PRO A 22 6.67 4.54 28.52
C PRO A 22 7.04 5.87 27.86
N ASP A 23 8.16 5.91 27.13
CA ASP A 23 8.64 7.06 26.37
C ASP A 23 8.26 7.01 24.88
N ALA A 24 7.46 6.02 24.49
CA ALA A 24 7.02 5.76 23.13
C ALA A 24 8.16 5.65 22.07
N SER A 25 9.41 5.42 22.51
CA SER A 25 10.58 5.40 21.61
C SER A 25 10.67 4.16 20.71
N ASN A 26 9.88 3.12 20.99
CA ASN A 26 9.89 1.83 20.30
C ASN A 26 8.75 1.65 19.29
N ALA A 27 8.07 2.73 18.89
CA ALA A 27 6.94 2.63 17.97
C ALA A 27 7.38 2.51 16.51
N VAL A 28 6.80 1.57 15.77
CA VAL A 28 7.05 1.32 14.34
C VAL A 28 5.75 1.45 13.55
N LEU A 29 5.76 2.24 12.48
CA LEU A 29 4.62 2.41 11.59
C LEU A 29 4.79 1.55 10.33
N VAL A 30 3.80 0.67 10.08
CA VAL A 30 3.77 -0.20 8.89
C VAL A 30 2.60 0.18 7.99
N LEU A 31 2.89 0.56 6.74
CA LEU A 31 1.94 1.11 5.79
C LEU A 31 1.69 0.16 4.63
N HIS A 32 0.44 -0.30 4.49
CA HIS A 32 0.04 -1.30 3.50
C HIS A 32 -0.06 -0.75 2.07
N ALA A 33 0.04 -1.64 1.08
CA ALA A 33 -0.16 -1.35 -0.35
C ALA A 33 -1.66 -1.19 -0.70
N LEU A 34 -1.99 -0.81 -1.95
CA LEU A 34 -3.33 -0.42 -2.44
C LEU A 34 -4.48 -1.29 -1.92
N THR A 35 -4.35 -2.60 -2.00
CA THR A 35 -5.40 -3.55 -1.60
C THR A 35 -5.07 -4.33 -0.33
N GLY A 36 -4.08 -3.86 0.44
CA GLY A 36 -3.80 -4.33 1.79
C GLY A 36 -4.77 -3.76 2.81
N ASP A 37 -4.51 -4.05 4.07
CA ASP A 37 -5.26 -3.60 5.23
C ASP A 37 -4.38 -3.57 6.49
N SER A 38 -4.98 -3.30 7.65
CA SER A 38 -4.28 -3.30 8.94
C SER A 38 -3.75 -4.67 9.37
N HIS A 39 -4.27 -5.77 8.81
CA HIS A 39 -3.89 -7.13 9.21
C HIS A 39 -2.54 -7.54 8.64
N VAL A 40 -1.47 -7.04 9.23
CA VAL A 40 -0.08 -7.29 8.77
C VAL A 40 0.43 -8.64 9.24
N ALA A 41 0.07 -9.07 10.45
CA ALA A 41 0.52 -10.32 11.05
C ALA A 41 -0.60 -10.98 11.84
N GLY A 42 -0.54 -12.31 11.94
CA GLY A 42 -1.50 -13.13 12.66
C GLY A 42 -2.29 -14.07 11.74
N PRO A 43 -3.00 -15.05 12.30
CA PRO A 43 -3.75 -16.05 11.55
C PRO A 43 -5.01 -15.46 10.91
N ALA A 44 -5.52 -16.12 9.88
CA ALA A 44 -6.88 -15.86 9.41
C ALA A 44 -7.91 -16.14 10.52
N GLY A 45 -8.96 -15.31 10.58
CA GLY A 45 -9.99 -15.41 11.62
C GLY A 45 -11.17 -14.49 11.37
N PRO A 46 -12.06 -14.31 12.35
CA PRO A 46 -13.17 -13.37 12.23
C PRO A 46 -12.70 -11.95 11.87
N GLY A 47 -13.23 -11.39 10.78
CA GLY A 47 -12.81 -10.09 10.25
C GLY A 47 -11.56 -10.13 9.34
N HIS A 48 -10.79 -11.21 9.37
CA HIS A 48 -9.57 -11.38 8.60
C HIS A 48 -9.62 -12.68 7.77
N PRO A 49 -10.07 -12.62 6.50
CA PRO A 49 -10.28 -13.84 5.69
C PRO A 49 -8.97 -14.50 5.24
N THR A 50 -7.83 -13.86 5.47
CA THR A 50 -6.48 -14.38 5.13
C THR A 50 -5.54 -14.10 6.30
N PRO A 51 -4.44 -14.88 6.45
CA PRO A 51 -3.35 -14.50 7.35
C PRO A 51 -2.80 -13.11 7.02
N GLY A 52 -2.11 -12.53 7.97
CA GLY A 52 -1.42 -11.25 7.81
C GLY A 52 -0.49 -11.26 6.60
N TRP A 53 -0.48 -10.15 5.86
CA TRP A 53 0.25 -10.08 4.58
C TRP A 53 1.78 -10.01 4.74
N TRP A 54 2.30 -9.76 5.96
CA TRP A 54 3.71 -9.85 6.38
C TRP A 54 3.90 -10.65 7.66
N ASP A 55 3.11 -11.70 7.84
CA ASP A 55 3.13 -12.55 9.04
C ASP A 55 4.56 -13.03 9.42
N GLY A 56 5.41 -13.32 8.42
CA GLY A 56 6.81 -13.70 8.64
C GLY A 56 7.73 -12.59 9.15
N LEU A 57 7.34 -11.30 9.03
CA LEU A 57 8.18 -10.15 9.39
C LEU A 57 7.97 -9.69 10.84
N ILE A 58 6.76 -9.85 11.39
CA ILE A 58 6.32 -9.31 12.69
C ILE A 58 6.01 -10.45 13.66
N GLY A 59 6.54 -10.37 14.88
CA GLY A 59 6.32 -11.35 15.94
C GLY A 59 7.53 -11.51 16.84
N PRO A 60 7.42 -12.30 17.92
CA PRO A 60 8.55 -12.57 18.81
C PRO A 60 9.75 -13.15 18.04
N GLY A 61 10.93 -12.52 18.17
CA GLY A 61 12.17 -12.92 17.50
C GLY A 61 12.21 -12.68 15.99
N ARG A 62 11.18 -12.08 15.37
CA ARG A 62 11.16 -11.69 13.96
C ARG A 62 11.96 -10.41 13.72
N ALA A 63 12.01 -9.90 12.49
CA ALA A 63 12.72 -8.64 12.21
C ALA A 63 12.08 -7.45 12.91
N LEU A 64 10.76 -7.38 12.94
CA LEU A 64 9.98 -6.53 13.84
C LEU A 64 9.60 -7.36 15.08
N ASP A 65 10.57 -7.52 15.97
CA ASP A 65 10.45 -8.30 17.19
C ASP A 65 9.47 -7.61 18.17
N THR A 66 8.32 -8.22 18.39
CA THR A 66 7.26 -7.66 19.23
C THR A 66 7.56 -7.69 20.73
N ASP A 67 8.65 -8.35 21.16
CA ASP A 67 9.18 -8.22 22.51
C ASP A 67 9.95 -6.90 22.71
N ARG A 68 10.32 -6.23 21.62
CA ARG A 68 11.08 -4.98 21.63
C ARG A 68 10.30 -3.80 21.01
N TRP A 69 9.58 -4.04 19.93
CA TRP A 69 8.93 -3.01 19.12
C TRP A 69 7.43 -3.04 19.28
N PHE A 70 6.83 -1.87 19.35
CA PHE A 70 5.40 -1.66 19.25
C PHE A 70 5.03 -1.30 17.81
N VAL A 71 4.51 -2.27 17.08
CA VAL A 71 4.14 -2.12 15.68
C VAL A 71 2.71 -1.61 15.57
N VAL A 72 2.49 -0.57 14.77
CA VAL A 72 1.18 0.00 14.46
C VAL A 72 0.96 -0.08 12.95
N ALA A 73 -0.15 -0.65 12.54
CA ALA A 73 -0.55 -0.74 11.14
C ALA A 73 -1.96 -0.17 10.95
N PRO A 74 -2.09 1.08 10.47
CA PRO A 74 -3.40 1.65 10.15
C PRO A 74 -3.92 1.12 8.81
N ASN A 75 -5.22 0.89 8.74
CA ASN A 75 -5.93 0.80 7.46
C ASN A 75 -6.13 2.23 6.93
N VAL A 76 -5.74 2.46 5.69
CA VAL A 76 -5.65 3.80 5.09
C VAL A 76 -7.00 4.53 5.05
N LEU A 77 -6.98 5.86 5.22
CA LEU A 77 -8.12 6.72 4.92
C LEU A 77 -8.51 6.60 3.44
N GLY A 78 -9.79 6.42 3.16
CA GLY A 78 -10.32 6.10 1.84
C GLY A 78 -10.46 4.59 1.59
N GLY A 79 -9.90 3.75 2.46
CA GLY A 79 -10.05 2.29 2.42
C GLY A 79 -11.42 1.81 2.89
N CYS A 80 -11.64 0.49 2.90
CA CYS A 80 -12.95 -0.11 3.14
C CYS A 80 -13.04 -1.04 4.36
N GLN A 81 -11.95 -1.26 5.07
CA GLN A 81 -11.90 -2.23 6.19
C GLN A 81 -11.84 -1.50 7.53
N GLY A 82 -12.90 -0.75 7.85
CA GLY A 82 -13.08 -0.07 9.13
C GLY A 82 -12.63 1.39 9.17
N SER A 83 -11.78 1.84 8.26
CA SER A 83 -11.44 3.25 8.11
C SER A 83 -12.49 4.01 7.31
N THR A 84 -12.59 5.32 7.53
CA THR A 84 -13.49 6.19 6.77
C THR A 84 -13.15 6.14 5.28
N GLY A 85 -14.14 5.83 4.46
CA GLY A 85 -14.05 5.68 3.01
C GLY A 85 -15.43 5.78 2.36
N PRO A 86 -15.56 5.54 1.04
CA PRO A 86 -16.83 5.65 0.31
C PRO A 86 -17.97 4.81 0.89
N SER A 87 -17.70 3.65 1.45
CA SER A 87 -18.70 2.79 2.09
C SER A 87 -19.10 3.24 3.51
N SER A 88 -18.41 4.19 4.11
CA SER A 88 -18.71 4.72 5.44
C SER A 88 -19.95 5.63 5.39
N LEU A 89 -20.68 5.68 6.52
CA LEU A 89 -21.84 6.56 6.62
C LEU A 89 -21.42 8.04 6.73
N ALA A 90 -21.99 8.88 5.89
CA ALA A 90 -21.94 10.33 6.01
C ALA A 90 -22.89 10.84 7.10
N ALA A 91 -22.85 12.13 7.42
CA ALA A 91 -23.69 12.75 8.44
C ALA A 91 -25.20 12.51 8.23
N GLY A 92 -25.63 12.30 6.99
CA GLY A 92 -27.03 11.98 6.64
C GLY A 92 -27.44 10.51 6.86
N GLY A 93 -26.57 9.66 7.42
CA GLY A 93 -26.84 8.24 7.68
C GLY A 93 -26.83 7.33 6.46
N ARG A 94 -26.42 7.85 5.29
CA ARG A 94 -26.18 7.10 4.05
C ARG A 94 -24.69 6.98 3.77
N PRO A 95 -24.26 5.95 3.03
CA PRO A 95 -22.88 5.87 2.57
C PRO A 95 -22.44 7.13 1.81
N TRP A 96 -21.18 7.49 1.94
CA TRP A 96 -20.61 8.60 1.17
C TRP A 96 -20.74 8.37 -0.34
N GLY A 97 -20.57 7.14 -0.78
CA GLY A 97 -20.69 6.77 -2.19
C GLY A 97 -19.81 7.62 -3.10
N GLY A 98 -20.40 8.07 -4.21
CA GLY A 98 -19.76 8.98 -5.17
C GLY A 98 -19.52 10.39 -4.64
N GLY A 99 -20.12 10.76 -3.51
CA GLY A 99 -19.88 12.04 -2.82
C GLY A 99 -18.62 12.05 -1.93
N PHE A 100 -17.89 10.93 -1.81
CA PHE A 100 -16.66 10.89 -1.03
C PHE A 100 -15.61 11.82 -1.65
N PRO A 101 -14.97 12.71 -0.85
CA PRO A 101 -14.07 13.70 -1.39
C PRO A 101 -12.79 13.08 -1.96
N PHE A 102 -12.16 13.78 -2.90
CA PHE A 102 -10.84 13.41 -3.43
C PHE A 102 -9.81 13.47 -2.31
N LEU A 103 -8.99 12.42 -2.22
CA LEU A 103 -7.89 12.32 -1.26
C LEU A 103 -6.54 12.35 -1.97
N THR A 104 -5.55 12.84 -1.25
CA THR A 104 -4.13 12.73 -1.61
C THR A 104 -3.37 11.90 -0.58
N GLN A 105 -2.11 11.55 -0.88
CA GLN A 105 -1.25 10.89 0.10
C GLN A 105 -1.01 11.80 1.33
N ARG A 106 -1.06 13.13 1.16
CA ARG A 106 -0.94 14.10 2.27
C ARG A 106 -2.13 14.04 3.22
N ASP A 107 -3.35 13.92 2.68
CA ASP A 107 -4.56 13.77 3.51
C ASP A 107 -4.52 12.46 4.30
N GLN A 108 -4.02 11.38 3.68
CA GLN A 108 -3.86 10.09 4.35
C GLN A 108 -2.83 10.16 5.48
N VAL A 109 -1.68 10.79 5.23
CA VAL A 109 -0.65 11.03 6.26
C VAL A 109 -1.16 11.95 7.36
N ALA A 110 -1.95 12.98 7.05
CA ALA A 110 -2.57 13.84 8.07
C ALA A 110 -3.50 13.05 9.01
N ALA A 111 -4.27 12.11 8.47
CA ALA A 111 -5.10 11.22 9.30
C ALA A 111 -4.26 10.26 10.16
N GLU A 112 -3.18 9.72 9.60
CA GLU A 112 -2.23 8.87 10.34
C GLU A 112 -1.45 9.67 11.41
N THR A 113 -1.22 10.96 11.19
CA THR A 113 -0.64 11.87 12.20
C THR A 113 -1.59 11.99 13.39
N GLY A 114 -2.89 12.18 13.13
CA GLY A 114 -3.90 12.18 14.20
C GLY A 114 -3.98 10.86 14.97
N LEU A 115 -3.74 9.72 14.31
CA LEU A 115 -3.63 8.42 14.98
C LEU A 115 -2.39 8.37 15.89
N ALA A 116 -1.23 8.82 15.39
CA ALA A 116 0.00 8.86 16.19
C ALA A 116 -0.19 9.73 17.45
N ASP A 117 -0.80 10.90 17.31
CA ASP A 117 -1.09 11.82 18.42
C ASP A 117 -2.04 11.17 19.45
N ALA A 118 -3.08 10.47 18.99
CA ALA A 118 -4.03 9.74 19.85
C ALA A 118 -3.38 8.57 20.62
N LEU A 119 -2.32 7.99 20.06
CA LEU A 119 -1.54 6.93 20.70
C LEU A 119 -0.40 7.46 21.59
N GLY A 120 -0.16 8.78 21.61
CA GLY A 120 0.95 9.40 22.34
C GLY A 120 2.32 9.11 21.70
N ILE A 121 2.37 8.92 20.38
CA ILE A 121 3.59 8.64 19.64
C ILE A 121 4.07 9.91 18.94
N ASP A 122 5.04 10.58 19.53
CA ASP A 122 5.63 11.80 18.97
C ASP A 122 6.56 11.50 17.79
N ARG A 123 7.23 10.34 17.84
CA ARG A 123 8.21 9.93 16.82
C ARG A 123 8.19 8.43 16.61
N TRP A 124 8.13 8.02 15.35
CA TRP A 124 8.29 6.63 14.96
C TRP A 124 9.77 6.24 14.94
N ALA A 125 10.14 5.13 15.56
CA ALA A 125 11.47 4.56 15.43
C ALA A 125 11.76 4.15 13.97
N LEU A 126 10.73 3.62 13.30
CA LEU A 126 10.79 3.26 11.88
C LEU A 126 9.43 3.53 11.24
N VAL A 127 9.44 4.11 10.04
CA VAL A 127 8.31 4.13 9.12
C VAL A 127 8.66 3.24 7.93
N VAL A 128 7.83 2.24 7.65
CA VAL A 128 8.05 1.30 6.55
C VAL A 128 6.80 1.14 5.71
N GLY A 129 6.97 1.14 4.39
CA GLY A 129 5.89 0.89 3.44
C GLY A 129 6.39 0.46 2.08
N GLY A 130 5.58 -0.35 1.39
CA GLY A 130 5.81 -0.73 0.01
C GLY A 130 4.71 -0.23 -0.93
N SER A 131 5.07 0.07 -2.19
CA SER A 131 4.12 0.54 -3.19
C SER A 131 3.38 1.81 -2.72
N MET A 132 2.05 1.83 -2.69
CA MET A 132 1.25 2.91 -2.10
C MET A 132 1.64 3.19 -0.64
N GLY A 133 1.97 2.16 0.16
CA GLY A 133 2.48 2.35 1.52
C GLY A 133 3.82 3.08 1.54
N GLY A 134 4.67 2.85 0.55
CA GLY A 134 5.93 3.58 0.37
C GLY A 134 5.72 5.05 0.00
N MET A 135 4.70 5.37 -0.81
CA MET A 135 4.32 6.76 -1.10
C MET A 135 3.94 7.51 0.18
N ARG A 136 3.14 6.88 1.06
CA ARG A 136 2.78 7.44 2.38
C ARG A 136 3.98 7.54 3.30
N ALA A 137 4.84 6.51 3.34
CA ALA A 137 6.06 6.53 4.15
C ALA A 137 6.99 7.69 3.75
N LEU A 138 7.16 7.91 2.44
CA LEU A 138 7.93 9.04 1.92
C LEU A 138 7.26 10.38 2.29
N GLU A 139 5.95 10.48 2.13
CA GLU A 139 5.19 11.69 2.50
C GLU A 139 5.31 11.99 4.00
N TRP A 140 5.29 10.97 4.88
CA TRP A 140 5.59 11.09 6.31
C TRP A 140 6.94 11.74 6.54
N ALA A 141 7.99 11.22 5.91
CA ALA A 141 9.35 11.68 6.12
C ALA A 141 9.58 13.10 5.57
N VAL A 142 8.90 13.46 4.48
CA VAL A 142 8.99 14.81 3.88
C VAL A 142 8.18 15.86 4.66
N THR A 143 7.01 15.47 5.16
CA THR A 143 6.10 16.38 5.89
C THR A 143 6.47 16.49 7.37
N HIS A 144 6.86 15.36 7.98
CA HIS A 144 7.18 15.27 9.42
C HIS A 144 8.59 14.68 9.65
N PRO A 145 9.67 15.32 9.14
CA PRO A 145 11.02 14.76 9.26
C PRO A 145 11.45 14.52 10.71
N GLN A 146 11.00 15.36 11.66
CA GLN A 146 11.34 15.21 13.08
C GLN A 146 10.58 14.05 13.75
N ARG A 147 9.49 13.59 13.15
CA ARG A 147 8.68 12.46 13.66
C ARG A 147 9.06 11.12 13.01
N THR A 148 10.05 11.09 12.13
CA THR A 148 10.54 9.90 11.44
C THR A 148 11.94 9.57 11.92
N GLY A 149 12.11 8.44 12.61
CA GLY A 149 13.39 7.99 13.17
C GLY A 149 14.26 7.29 12.14
N ALA A 150 13.65 6.39 11.37
CA ALA A 150 14.23 5.73 10.21
C ALA A 150 13.16 5.52 9.15
N LEU A 151 13.55 5.32 7.90
CA LEU A 151 12.65 5.18 6.76
C LEU A 151 13.05 3.98 5.90
N LEU A 152 12.09 3.09 5.63
CA LEU A 152 12.26 2.00 4.66
C LEU A 152 11.22 2.15 3.53
N LEU A 153 11.70 2.41 2.32
CA LEU A 153 10.91 2.55 1.11
C LEU A 153 11.09 1.32 0.22
N LEU A 154 10.00 0.60 -0.06
CA LEU A 154 10.01 -0.62 -0.85
C LEU A 154 9.19 -0.46 -2.13
N ALA A 155 9.78 -0.75 -3.30
CA ALA A 155 9.07 -0.81 -4.59
C ALA A 155 8.08 0.37 -4.79
N THR A 156 8.55 1.60 -4.63
CA THR A 156 7.73 2.82 -4.64
C THR A 156 8.39 3.93 -5.46
N THR A 157 7.77 5.11 -5.51
CA THR A 157 8.22 6.24 -6.32
C THR A 157 8.02 7.57 -5.60
N ALA A 158 8.72 8.63 -6.02
CA ALA A 158 8.52 10.00 -5.56
C ALA A 158 7.33 10.71 -6.21
N ALA A 159 6.97 10.29 -7.44
CA ALA A 159 5.81 10.78 -8.18
C ALA A 159 5.28 9.68 -9.09
N ALA A 160 3.97 9.64 -9.30
CA ALA A 160 3.35 8.69 -10.21
C ALA A 160 3.82 8.93 -11.65
N SER A 161 4.27 7.87 -12.32
CA SER A 161 4.68 7.95 -13.72
C SER A 161 3.48 7.92 -14.67
N ALA A 162 3.69 8.37 -15.91
CA ALA A 162 2.66 8.31 -16.94
C ALA A 162 2.15 6.89 -17.19
N GLU A 163 3.02 5.87 -17.12
CA GLU A 163 2.63 4.47 -17.26
C GLU A 163 1.76 3.99 -16.10
N GLN A 164 2.13 4.32 -14.85
CA GLN A 164 1.33 3.99 -13.67
C GLN A 164 -0.05 4.63 -13.73
N ILE A 165 -0.13 5.92 -14.11
CA ILE A 165 -1.38 6.64 -14.31
C ILE A 165 -2.22 6.00 -15.43
N ALA A 166 -1.60 5.60 -16.55
CA ALA A 166 -2.30 4.97 -17.66
C ALA A 166 -2.88 3.60 -17.27
N LEU A 167 -2.08 2.73 -16.62
CA LEU A 167 -2.53 1.42 -16.13
C LEU A 167 -3.67 1.57 -15.12
N SER A 168 -3.54 2.48 -14.18
CA SER A 168 -4.58 2.81 -13.21
C SER A 168 -5.83 3.37 -13.90
N GLY A 169 -5.66 4.28 -14.87
CA GLY A 169 -6.76 4.86 -15.65
C GLY A 169 -7.64 3.81 -16.32
N ILE A 170 -7.04 2.75 -16.91
CA ILE A 170 -7.78 1.63 -17.50
C ILE A 170 -8.59 0.88 -16.43
N GLN A 171 -7.99 0.64 -15.26
CA GLN A 171 -8.66 -0.03 -14.13
C GLN A 171 -9.86 0.80 -13.62
N LEU A 172 -9.67 2.11 -13.45
CA LEU A 172 -10.73 3.03 -13.05
C LEU A 172 -11.86 3.07 -14.09
N HIS A 173 -11.50 3.09 -15.38
CA HIS A 173 -12.48 3.05 -16.46
C HIS A 173 -13.31 1.75 -16.42
N ALA A 174 -12.68 0.61 -16.20
CA ALA A 174 -13.38 -0.67 -16.08
C ALA A 174 -14.42 -0.66 -14.94
N ILE A 175 -14.08 -0.10 -13.77
CA ILE A 175 -15.00 0.02 -12.64
C ILE A 175 -16.15 0.98 -12.98
N ARG A 176 -15.83 2.17 -13.50
CA ARG A 176 -16.81 3.22 -13.78
C ARG A 176 -17.74 2.89 -14.95
N SER A 177 -17.33 2.00 -15.85
CA SER A 177 -18.14 1.50 -16.97
C SER A 177 -19.08 0.34 -16.59
N ASP A 178 -18.92 -0.22 -15.38
CA ASP A 178 -19.83 -1.26 -14.89
C ASP A 178 -21.24 -0.67 -14.69
N PRO A 179 -22.30 -1.30 -15.21
CA PRO A 179 -23.69 -0.82 -15.06
C PRO A 179 -24.12 -0.62 -13.60
N HIS A 180 -23.49 -1.32 -12.64
CA HIS A 180 -23.81 -1.20 -11.22
C HIS A 180 -22.95 -0.17 -10.48
N TRP A 181 -22.08 0.57 -11.17
CA TRP A 181 -21.30 1.65 -10.55
C TRP A 181 -22.15 2.83 -10.07
N GLN A 182 -23.14 3.23 -10.84
CA GLN A 182 -24.10 4.28 -10.51
C GLN A 182 -23.45 5.57 -9.97
N GLY A 183 -22.34 6.02 -10.59
CA GLY A 183 -21.62 7.20 -10.12
C GLY A 183 -20.91 7.03 -8.76
N GLY A 184 -20.83 5.81 -8.23
CA GLY A 184 -20.33 5.50 -6.89
C GLY A 184 -21.42 5.23 -5.85
N ASP A 185 -22.70 5.45 -6.17
CA ASP A 185 -23.85 5.38 -5.25
C ASP A 185 -24.54 3.99 -5.30
N TYR A 186 -23.77 2.91 -5.19
CA TYR A 186 -24.27 1.53 -5.28
C TYR A 186 -24.45 0.83 -3.93
N HIS A 187 -23.95 1.39 -2.83
CA HIS A 187 -23.86 0.67 -1.54
C HIS A 187 -25.23 0.26 -0.97
N ASP A 188 -26.29 1.05 -1.19
CA ASP A 188 -27.64 0.78 -0.70
C ASP A 188 -28.48 -0.11 -1.67
N THR A 189 -27.89 -0.53 -2.81
CA THR A 189 -28.66 -1.23 -3.87
C THR A 189 -28.61 -2.75 -3.73
N GLY A 190 -27.74 -3.29 -2.85
CA GLY A 190 -27.45 -4.71 -2.75
C GLY A 190 -26.66 -5.27 -3.94
N ARG A 191 -26.21 -4.40 -4.87
CA ARG A 191 -25.40 -4.73 -6.05
C ARG A 191 -24.25 -3.77 -6.15
N GLY A 192 -23.08 -4.26 -6.57
CA GLY A 192 -21.89 -3.43 -6.77
C GLY A 192 -21.27 -3.66 -8.14
N PRO A 193 -20.32 -2.82 -8.57
CA PRO A 193 -19.64 -2.92 -9.85
C PRO A 193 -18.61 -4.07 -9.84
N HIS A 194 -19.07 -5.28 -9.56
CA HIS A 194 -18.24 -6.45 -9.33
C HIS A 194 -17.49 -6.92 -10.58
N THR A 195 -18.12 -6.77 -11.75
CA THR A 195 -17.49 -7.11 -13.04
C THR A 195 -16.34 -6.15 -13.34
N GLY A 196 -16.60 -4.83 -13.17
CA GLY A 196 -15.60 -3.80 -13.37
C GLY A 196 -14.43 -3.91 -12.39
N LEU A 197 -14.70 -4.11 -11.09
CA LEU A 197 -13.68 -4.33 -10.07
C LEU A 197 -12.88 -5.61 -10.35
N GLY A 198 -13.55 -6.69 -10.77
CA GLY A 198 -12.89 -7.93 -11.16
C GLY A 198 -11.94 -7.74 -12.35
N LEU A 199 -12.35 -6.98 -13.37
CA LEU A 199 -11.51 -6.66 -14.52
C LEU A 199 -10.32 -5.78 -14.13
N ALA A 200 -10.53 -4.75 -13.30
CA ALA A 200 -9.48 -3.93 -12.73
C ALA A 200 -8.43 -4.80 -12.01
N ARG A 201 -8.88 -5.79 -11.20
CA ARG A 201 -7.97 -6.70 -10.48
C ARG A 201 -7.18 -7.60 -11.41
N ARG A 202 -7.77 -8.11 -12.49
CA ARG A 202 -7.04 -8.91 -13.49
C ARG A 202 -5.90 -8.10 -14.11
N LEU A 203 -6.18 -6.88 -14.53
CA LEU A 203 -5.16 -5.98 -15.10
C LEU A 203 -4.06 -5.67 -14.07
N ALA A 204 -4.43 -5.37 -12.82
CA ALA A 204 -3.49 -5.14 -11.73
C ALA A 204 -2.56 -6.36 -11.55
N HIS A 205 -3.09 -7.59 -11.49
CA HIS A 205 -2.26 -8.78 -11.36
C HIS A 205 -1.30 -9.02 -12.53
N VAL A 206 -1.71 -8.71 -13.76
CA VAL A 206 -0.81 -8.75 -14.92
C VAL A 206 0.33 -7.76 -14.75
N SER A 207 0.09 -6.56 -14.21
CA SER A 207 1.14 -5.56 -13.98
C SER A 207 2.03 -5.86 -12.76
N TYR A 208 1.51 -6.59 -11.76
CA TYR A 208 2.26 -6.94 -10.54
C TYR A 208 3.26 -8.08 -10.79
N ARG A 209 2.97 -8.99 -11.72
CA ARG A 209 3.80 -10.18 -11.96
C ARG A 209 4.79 -9.94 -13.08
N SER A 210 5.95 -10.59 -13.02
CA SER A 210 6.91 -10.56 -14.11
C SER A 210 6.48 -11.51 -15.25
N GLU A 211 6.91 -11.21 -16.48
CA GLU A 211 6.67 -12.11 -17.62
C GLU A 211 7.33 -13.48 -17.43
N PRO A 212 8.62 -13.57 -17.01
CA PRO A 212 9.27 -14.85 -16.77
C PRO A 212 8.56 -15.74 -15.75
N GLU A 213 8.03 -15.15 -14.66
CA GLU A 213 7.26 -15.93 -13.67
C GLU A 213 5.97 -16.48 -14.26
N LEU A 214 5.22 -15.67 -15.00
CA LEU A 214 3.99 -16.10 -15.65
C LEU A 214 4.28 -17.18 -16.70
N ALA A 215 5.37 -17.05 -17.46
CA ALA A 215 5.79 -18.04 -18.45
C ALA A 215 6.17 -19.38 -17.82
N VAL A 216 6.98 -19.37 -16.75
CA VAL A 216 7.38 -20.58 -16.02
C VAL A 216 6.19 -21.25 -15.35
N ARG A 217 5.31 -20.47 -14.74
CA ARG A 217 4.20 -20.99 -13.95
C ARG A 217 3.06 -21.55 -14.79
N PHE A 218 2.71 -20.88 -15.87
CA PHE A 218 1.51 -21.20 -16.65
C PHE A 218 1.81 -21.61 -18.09
N GLY A 219 2.83 -21.00 -18.71
CA GLY A 219 3.12 -21.21 -20.13
C GLY A 219 1.88 -21.02 -21.00
N ARG A 220 1.58 -22.01 -21.82
CA ARG A 220 0.39 -22.09 -22.68
C ARG A 220 -0.53 -23.27 -22.29
N THR A 221 -0.52 -23.64 -21.03
CA THR A 221 -1.25 -24.81 -20.52
C THR A 221 -2.76 -24.52 -20.47
N PRO A 222 -3.60 -25.36 -21.09
CA PRO A 222 -5.05 -25.28 -20.96
C PRO A 222 -5.51 -25.48 -19.50
N GLN A 223 -6.64 -24.88 -19.14
CA GLN A 223 -7.24 -25.03 -17.82
C GLN A 223 -7.95 -26.40 -17.73
N ALA A 224 -7.38 -27.31 -16.95
CA ALA A 224 -7.94 -28.65 -16.72
C ALA A 224 -8.34 -29.34 -18.03
N THR A 225 -9.65 -29.62 -18.23
CA THR A 225 -10.21 -30.26 -19.42
C THR A 225 -10.75 -29.28 -20.46
N GLU A 226 -10.54 -27.96 -20.27
CA GLU A 226 -11.00 -26.94 -21.20
C GLU A 226 -10.15 -26.96 -22.49
N ASP A 227 -10.79 -26.72 -23.64
CA ASP A 227 -10.12 -26.62 -24.93
C ASP A 227 -10.07 -25.16 -25.42
N PRO A 228 -8.92 -24.50 -25.37
CA PRO A 228 -8.79 -23.11 -25.83
C PRO A 228 -9.16 -22.88 -27.30
N TRP A 229 -9.06 -23.93 -28.15
CA TRP A 229 -9.49 -23.85 -29.55
C TRP A 229 -11.01 -23.83 -29.73
N ARG A 230 -11.75 -24.13 -28.65
CA ARG A 230 -13.22 -24.13 -28.59
C ARG A 230 -13.76 -23.14 -27.56
N GLY A 231 -12.99 -22.09 -27.25
CA GLY A 231 -13.39 -21.04 -26.31
C GLY A 231 -13.16 -21.37 -24.83
N GLY A 232 -12.40 -22.45 -24.55
CA GLY A 232 -11.91 -22.75 -23.21
C GLY A 232 -10.76 -21.83 -22.79
N ARG A 233 -10.40 -21.87 -21.52
CA ARG A 233 -9.42 -20.97 -20.90
C ARG A 233 -8.03 -21.59 -20.82
N TYR A 234 -7.01 -20.73 -20.77
CA TYR A 234 -5.68 -21.11 -20.28
C TYR A 234 -5.60 -20.98 -18.74
N GLN A 235 -4.65 -21.68 -18.13
CA GLN A 235 -4.45 -21.64 -16.66
C GLN A 235 -4.22 -20.23 -16.13
N VAL A 236 -3.51 -19.37 -16.86
CA VAL A 236 -3.29 -17.97 -16.49
C VAL A 236 -4.59 -17.18 -16.39
N GLU A 237 -5.58 -17.45 -17.25
CA GLU A 237 -6.89 -16.80 -17.19
C GLU A 237 -7.65 -17.23 -15.93
N SER A 238 -7.62 -18.53 -15.59
CA SER A 238 -8.21 -19.06 -14.36
C SER A 238 -7.54 -18.47 -13.10
N TYR A 239 -6.22 -18.29 -13.13
CA TYR A 239 -5.50 -17.60 -12.06
C TYR A 239 -5.99 -16.16 -11.88
N LEU A 240 -6.13 -15.40 -12.97
CA LEU A 240 -6.65 -14.03 -12.91
C LEU A 240 -8.10 -13.97 -12.42
N ASP A 241 -8.94 -14.92 -12.85
CA ASP A 241 -10.32 -15.07 -12.37
C ASP A 241 -10.39 -15.31 -10.86
N HIS A 242 -9.52 -16.18 -10.33
CA HIS A 242 -9.43 -16.46 -8.91
C HIS A 242 -9.11 -15.18 -8.11
N HIS A 243 -8.11 -14.40 -8.56
CA HIS A 243 -7.72 -13.17 -7.88
C HIS A 243 -8.76 -12.07 -8.00
N ALA A 244 -9.45 -11.97 -9.13
CA ALA A 244 -10.59 -11.09 -9.32
C ALA A 244 -11.70 -11.40 -8.31
N ALA A 245 -12.13 -12.66 -8.26
CA ALA A 245 -13.18 -13.11 -7.35
C ALA A 245 -12.79 -12.93 -5.87
N LYS A 246 -11.51 -13.17 -5.52
CA LYS A 246 -11.01 -12.95 -4.16
C LYS A 246 -11.09 -11.47 -3.75
N LEU A 247 -10.72 -10.53 -4.64
CA LEU A 247 -10.80 -9.11 -4.35
C LEU A 247 -12.24 -8.62 -4.22
N VAL A 248 -13.11 -8.97 -5.17
CA VAL A 248 -14.52 -8.56 -5.19
C VAL A 248 -15.26 -8.94 -3.90
N ARG A 249 -14.88 -10.05 -3.26
CA ARG A 249 -15.49 -10.48 -1.99
C ARG A 249 -15.10 -9.65 -0.77
N ARG A 250 -13.98 -8.91 -0.81
CA ARG A 250 -13.41 -8.25 0.36
C ARG A 250 -13.13 -6.76 0.21
N PHE A 251 -13.21 -6.23 -0.99
CA PHE A 251 -12.78 -4.85 -1.24
C PHE A 251 -13.90 -4.04 -1.91
N ASP A 252 -14.08 -2.81 -1.45
CA ASP A 252 -15.03 -1.88 -1.99
C ASP A 252 -14.50 -1.21 -3.27
N ALA A 253 -15.33 -1.15 -4.32
CA ALA A 253 -14.94 -0.55 -5.59
C ALA A 253 -14.75 0.97 -5.50
N GLY A 254 -15.55 1.66 -4.68
CA GLY A 254 -15.39 3.08 -4.41
C GLY A 254 -14.04 3.37 -3.74
N SER A 255 -13.66 2.57 -2.75
CA SER A 255 -12.34 2.64 -2.12
C SER A 255 -11.21 2.36 -3.10
N TYR A 256 -11.38 1.39 -4.02
CA TYR A 256 -10.39 1.14 -5.06
C TYR A 256 -10.18 2.38 -5.95
N VAL A 257 -11.27 3.05 -6.32
CA VAL A 257 -11.22 4.28 -7.12
C VAL A 257 -10.51 5.40 -6.36
N VAL A 258 -10.93 5.70 -5.14
CA VAL A 258 -10.36 6.79 -4.31
C VAL A 258 -8.87 6.58 -4.07
N LEU A 259 -8.46 5.38 -3.70
CA LEU A 259 -7.05 5.08 -3.42
C LEU A 259 -6.19 5.12 -4.69
N SER A 260 -6.72 4.64 -5.83
CA SER A 260 -6.00 4.71 -7.10
C SER A 260 -5.85 6.15 -7.59
N GLU A 261 -6.85 7.01 -7.40
CA GLU A 261 -6.77 8.44 -7.71
C GLU A 261 -5.78 9.17 -6.81
N ALA A 262 -5.73 8.82 -5.52
CA ALA A 262 -4.72 9.33 -4.60
C ALA A 262 -3.30 8.95 -5.03
N MET A 263 -3.10 7.70 -5.51
CA MET A 263 -1.80 7.27 -6.09
C MET A 263 -1.47 8.02 -7.38
N ASN A 264 -2.43 8.18 -8.27
CA ASN A 264 -2.23 8.91 -9.54
C ASN A 264 -1.83 10.38 -9.31
N SER A 265 -2.33 10.99 -8.24
CA SER A 265 -2.01 12.37 -7.87
C SER A 265 -0.71 12.50 -7.09
N HIS A 266 -0.07 11.38 -6.75
CA HIS A 266 1.15 11.40 -5.94
C HIS A 266 2.29 12.12 -6.67
N ASP A 267 2.75 13.18 -6.04
CA ASP A 267 3.94 13.95 -6.38
C ASP A 267 4.41 14.62 -5.07
N VAL A 268 5.45 14.05 -4.48
CA VAL A 268 5.99 14.57 -3.23
C VAL A 268 6.59 15.98 -3.38
N GLY A 269 6.95 16.36 -4.62
CA GLY A 269 7.50 17.67 -4.96
C GLY A 269 6.48 18.78 -5.15
N ARG A 270 5.17 18.44 -5.30
CA ARG A 270 4.11 19.42 -5.53
C ARG A 270 4.08 20.46 -4.41
N ASP A 271 4.13 21.75 -4.76
CA ASP A 271 4.17 22.91 -3.84
C ASP A 271 5.35 22.90 -2.85
N ARG A 272 6.42 22.14 -3.16
CA ARG A 272 7.64 22.05 -2.32
C ARG A 272 8.92 22.39 -3.08
N GLY A 273 8.81 23.04 -4.24
CA GLY A 273 9.96 23.40 -5.08
C GLY A 273 10.47 22.24 -5.94
N GLY A 274 9.63 21.23 -6.21
CA GLY A 274 9.92 20.07 -7.03
C GLY A 274 10.50 18.89 -6.23
N LEU A 275 10.64 17.73 -6.92
CA LEU A 275 11.04 16.45 -6.30
C LEU A 275 12.34 16.57 -5.52
N ARG A 276 13.38 17.18 -6.11
CA ARG A 276 14.69 17.32 -5.47
C ARG A 276 14.63 18.12 -4.16
N ALA A 277 13.83 19.18 -4.13
CA ALA A 277 13.67 20.00 -2.92
C ALA A 277 12.88 19.26 -1.83
N ALA A 278 11.88 18.49 -2.21
CA ALA A 278 11.10 17.67 -1.30
C ALA A 278 11.95 16.53 -0.70
N LEU A 279 12.66 15.77 -1.51
CA LEU A 279 13.49 14.65 -1.06
C LEU A 279 14.60 15.09 -0.09
N ARG A 280 15.14 16.30 -0.25
CA ARG A 280 16.12 16.88 0.69
C ARG A 280 15.57 17.18 2.09
N ARG A 281 14.25 17.14 2.29
CA ARG A 281 13.64 17.29 3.62
C ARG A 281 13.74 16.01 4.45
N VAL A 282 13.97 14.87 3.82
CA VAL A 282 14.15 13.60 4.51
C VAL A 282 15.50 13.61 5.23
N THR A 283 15.47 13.59 6.56
CA THR A 283 16.65 13.63 7.42
C THR A 283 16.91 12.30 8.13
N ALA A 284 15.92 11.42 8.16
CA ALA A 284 16.01 10.12 8.80
C ALA A 284 16.95 9.18 8.01
N PRO A 285 17.77 8.35 8.66
CA PRO A 285 18.44 7.23 8.00
C PRO A 285 17.46 6.45 7.14
N THR A 286 17.79 6.28 5.86
CA THR A 286 16.85 5.76 4.87
C THR A 286 17.46 4.61 4.09
N LEU A 287 16.73 3.50 3.96
CA LEU A 287 16.99 2.47 2.95
C LEU A 287 15.88 2.50 1.89
N VAL A 288 16.29 2.42 0.64
CA VAL A 288 15.40 2.31 -0.51
C VAL A 288 15.68 0.97 -1.18
N ALA A 289 14.63 0.16 -1.38
CA ALA A 289 14.76 -1.11 -2.06
C ALA A 289 13.73 -1.25 -3.18
N GLY A 290 14.19 -1.78 -4.31
CA GLY A 290 13.38 -2.17 -5.45
C GLY A 290 13.41 -3.68 -5.65
N VAL A 291 12.44 -4.23 -6.38
CA VAL A 291 12.47 -5.62 -6.82
C VAL A 291 13.05 -5.66 -8.24
N ASP A 292 14.04 -6.50 -8.47
CA ASP A 292 14.80 -6.55 -9.73
C ASP A 292 13.93 -6.84 -10.96
N SER A 293 12.86 -7.60 -10.81
CA SER A 293 11.90 -7.96 -11.86
C SER A 293 10.64 -7.08 -11.88
N ASP A 294 10.56 -6.02 -11.06
CA ASP A 294 9.40 -5.13 -11.00
C ASP A 294 9.30 -4.25 -12.25
N ARG A 295 8.23 -4.41 -13.01
CA ARG A 295 7.93 -3.59 -14.20
C ARG A 295 6.91 -2.49 -13.94
N LEU A 296 6.18 -2.55 -12.81
CA LEU A 296 5.20 -1.52 -12.45
C LEU A 296 5.87 -0.34 -11.75
N TYR A 297 6.80 -0.64 -10.84
CA TYR A 297 7.69 0.32 -10.17
C TYR A 297 9.14 -0.10 -10.45
N PRO A 298 9.67 0.19 -11.66
CA PRO A 298 10.97 -0.31 -12.05
C PRO A 298 12.09 0.22 -11.14
N PRO A 299 13.18 -0.55 -10.92
CA PRO A 299 14.28 -0.15 -10.03
C PRO A 299 14.87 1.22 -10.30
N SER A 300 14.72 1.76 -11.52
CA SER A 300 15.15 3.13 -11.85
C SER A 300 14.44 4.21 -11.02
N GLN A 301 13.18 4.00 -10.65
CA GLN A 301 12.44 4.94 -9.79
C GLN A 301 12.94 4.90 -8.35
N GLN A 302 13.29 3.73 -7.84
CA GLN A 302 13.90 3.59 -6.51
C GLN A 302 15.34 4.12 -6.50
N ALA A 303 16.09 3.99 -7.61
CA ALA A 303 17.40 4.61 -7.74
C ALA A 303 17.32 6.14 -7.71
N GLU A 304 16.28 6.73 -8.31
CA GLU A 304 16.01 8.17 -8.22
C GLU A 304 15.73 8.61 -6.77
N LEU A 305 14.95 7.82 -6.01
CA LEU A 305 14.71 8.06 -4.58
C LEU A 305 16.01 8.00 -3.77
N ALA A 306 16.80 6.94 -3.93
CA ALA A 306 18.07 6.76 -3.22
C ALA A 306 19.04 7.91 -3.53
N ALA A 307 19.17 8.30 -4.79
CA ALA A 307 20.03 9.42 -5.19
C ALA A 307 19.52 10.80 -4.74
N GLY A 308 18.20 10.94 -4.56
CA GLY A 308 17.56 12.22 -4.20
C GLY A 308 17.51 12.50 -2.69
N ILE A 309 17.52 11.46 -1.85
CA ILE A 309 17.43 11.55 -0.39
C ILE A 309 18.85 11.60 0.20
N PRO A 310 19.27 12.70 0.85
CA PRO A 310 20.65 12.86 1.33
C PRO A 310 21.08 11.85 2.40
N SER A 311 20.11 11.29 3.13
CA SER A 311 20.32 10.31 4.20
C SER A 311 20.11 8.86 3.74
N ALA A 312 19.91 8.64 2.45
CA ALA A 312 19.77 7.30 1.90
C ALA A 312 21.12 6.70 1.51
N ASP A 313 21.22 5.39 1.72
CA ASP A 313 22.27 4.56 1.13
C ASP A 313 21.98 4.28 -0.36
N ASP A 314 22.90 3.58 -1.03
CA ASP A 314 22.68 3.07 -2.37
C ASP A 314 21.45 2.18 -2.45
N LEU A 315 20.80 2.17 -3.61
CA LEU A 315 19.66 1.31 -3.88
C LEU A 315 19.97 -0.16 -3.53
N ARG A 316 19.09 -0.77 -2.76
CA ARG A 316 19.10 -2.21 -2.51
C ARG A 316 18.17 -2.92 -3.49
N LEU A 317 18.57 -4.09 -3.99
CA LEU A 317 17.71 -4.91 -4.83
C LEU A 317 17.23 -6.14 -4.05
N ILE A 318 15.93 -6.37 -4.12
CA ILE A 318 15.28 -7.61 -3.69
C ILE A 318 15.26 -8.50 -4.93
N GLU A 319 16.00 -9.60 -4.88
CA GLU A 319 16.02 -10.60 -5.95
C GLU A 319 14.76 -11.44 -5.90
N SER A 320 13.91 -11.34 -6.90
CA SER A 320 12.64 -12.05 -6.95
C SER A 320 12.11 -12.18 -8.37
N PRO A 321 11.64 -13.34 -8.79
CA PRO A 321 10.98 -13.49 -10.08
C PRO A 321 9.54 -12.94 -10.07
N TYR A 322 9.00 -12.58 -8.91
CA TYR A 322 7.57 -12.30 -8.71
C TYR A 322 7.15 -10.88 -9.08
N GLY A 323 8.03 -10.06 -9.68
CA GLY A 323 7.72 -8.68 -10.05
C GLY A 323 7.44 -7.81 -8.83
N HIS A 324 6.47 -6.91 -8.97
CA HIS A 324 6.10 -5.98 -7.91
C HIS A 324 5.75 -6.66 -6.57
N ASP A 325 5.12 -7.85 -6.60
CA ASP A 325 4.78 -8.60 -5.39
C ASP A 325 6.02 -9.13 -4.62
N GLY A 326 7.24 -9.03 -5.18
CA GLY A 326 8.47 -9.50 -4.56
C GLY A 326 8.69 -8.93 -3.15
N PHE A 327 8.40 -7.65 -2.90
CA PHE A 327 8.56 -7.08 -1.56
C PHE A 327 7.60 -7.67 -0.50
N LEU A 328 6.50 -8.30 -0.93
CA LEU A 328 5.58 -9.02 -0.04
C LEU A 328 5.98 -10.48 0.15
N ILE A 329 6.60 -11.09 -0.87
CA ILE A 329 6.89 -12.52 -0.92
C ILE A 329 8.27 -12.81 -0.31
N GLU A 330 9.28 -11.98 -0.63
CA GLU A 330 10.66 -12.16 -0.19
C GLU A 330 10.90 -11.61 1.23
N VAL A 331 10.13 -12.13 2.17
CA VAL A 331 10.08 -11.64 3.56
C VAL A 331 11.46 -11.62 4.22
N GLU A 332 12.30 -12.63 3.97
CA GLU A 332 13.64 -12.72 4.58
C GLU A 332 14.57 -11.61 4.06
N GLN A 333 14.50 -11.24 2.78
CA GLN A 333 15.28 -10.14 2.24
C GLN A 333 14.82 -8.80 2.84
N VAL A 334 13.51 -8.59 2.97
CA VAL A 334 12.95 -7.40 3.64
C VAL A 334 13.35 -7.39 5.13
N ALA A 335 13.37 -8.54 5.78
CA ALA A 335 13.77 -8.67 7.18
C ALA A 335 15.22 -8.21 7.43
N VAL A 336 16.13 -8.47 6.49
CA VAL A 336 17.52 -7.98 6.56
C VAL A 336 17.55 -6.45 6.58
N LEU A 337 16.81 -5.79 5.67
CA LEU A 337 16.75 -4.33 5.57
C LEU A 337 16.16 -3.68 6.84
N VAL A 338 15.11 -4.29 7.40
CA VAL A 338 14.49 -3.83 8.65
C VAL A 338 15.48 -3.92 9.82
N ARG A 339 16.19 -5.05 9.97
CA ARG A 339 17.18 -5.22 11.04
C ARG A 339 18.35 -4.24 10.90
N GLU A 340 18.83 -4.00 9.69
CA GLU A 340 19.91 -3.04 9.39
C GLU A 340 19.53 -1.64 9.90
N LEU A 341 18.35 -1.12 9.51
CA LEU A 341 17.87 0.18 9.94
C LEU A 341 17.67 0.29 11.46
N LEU A 342 17.04 -0.72 12.07
CA LEU A 342 16.76 -0.70 13.51
C LEU A 342 18.03 -0.84 14.36
N THR A 343 19.09 -1.45 13.83
CA THR A 343 20.40 -1.54 14.52
C THR A 343 21.12 -0.19 14.45
N THR A 344 21.09 0.47 13.31
CA THR A 344 21.71 1.80 13.10
C THR A 344 21.09 2.86 13.99
N THR A 345 19.76 2.83 14.18
CA THR A 345 19.07 3.77 15.06
C THR A 345 19.33 3.53 16.53
N ALA A 346 19.53 2.30 16.96
CA ALA A 346 19.83 1.96 18.35
C ALA A 346 21.24 2.44 18.80
N THR A 347 22.20 2.50 17.87
CA THR A 347 23.57 2.98 18.15
C THR A 347 23.72 4.49 18.13
N GLY A 348 22.77 5.21 17.55
CA GLY A 348 22.77 6.69 17.50
C GLY A 348 22.08 7.39 18.69
N ILE A 349 21.56 6.63 19.65
CA ILE A 349 20.90 7.12 20.88
C ILE A 349 21.82 6.99 22.12
N ALA A 350 23.06 6.52 21.95
CA ALA A 350 24.04 6.38 23.04
C ALA A 350 24.92 7.63 23.18
#